data_18a51aa3d8cb776eecd574b4ea02c1f9
#
_entry.id   18a51aa3d8cb776eecd574b4ea02c1f9
#
_cell.length_a   1.000
_cell.length_b   1.000
_cell.length_c   1.000
_cell.angle_alpha   90.00
_cell.angle_beta   90.00
_cell.angle_gamma   90.00
#
_symmetry.space_group_name_H-M   'P 1'
#
loop_
_entity.id
_entity.type
_entity.pdbx_description
1 polymer ?
#
loop_
_entity_poly.entity_id
_entity_poly.type
_entity_poly.pdbx_seq_one_letter_code
_entity_poly.pdbx_strand_id
1 'polypeptide(L)'
;MMFNKFTERAQKVLVYAQEEAQQLKHGYVGTEHILLGILKEQDGVCKKSLNDMKISSDEVKKLVVEYEGEGDVEMRRNEIPLTPRTKRLLELSLLEAKNLNHNYISPEHILLALIRESEGVAYTILANLGADFNKLKNDILNNWCSDDNQKGTLSKEKQKNGTPTLDHFGKDITEMAREGNLDPVIGRDNETQRLLEILCRRMKNNPCLIGEPGVGKTAIAEGLAQKIASGSIPEILKDKRVITL
;
A
#
# COMPACT_ATOMS: atom_id res chain seq x y z
N MET A 1 -9.15 1.48 -22.63
CA MET A 1 -9.57 2.74 -21.96
C MET A 1 -9.02 2.73 -20.53
N MET A 2 -8.30 3.79 -20.12
CA MET A 2 -7.58 3.84 -18.82
C MET A 2 -8.53 3.96 -17.62
N PHE A 3 -9.68 4.60 -17.78
CA PHE A 3 -10.65 4.87 -16.71
C PHE A 3 -11.27 3.63 -16.04
N ASN A 4 -11.32 2.49 -16.72
CA ASN A 4 -11.84 1.24 -16.13
C ASN A 4 -10.95 0.64 -15.03
N LYS A 5 -9.73 1.18 -14.83
CA LYS A 5 -8.79 0.73 -13.80
C LYS A 5 -8.88 1.54 -12.51
N PHE A 6 -9.58 2.67 -12.51
CA PHE A 6 -9.73 3.50 -11.33
C PHE A 6 -10.78 2.91 -10.38
N THR A 7 -10.43 2.82 -9.11
CA THR A 7 -11.40 2.47 -8.05
C THR A 7 -12.50 3.54 -7.98
N GLU A 8 -13.64 3.22 -7.37
CA GLU A 8 -14.72 4.19 -7.13
C GLU A 8 -14.22 5.42 -6.36
N ARG A 9 -13.30 5.20 -5.39
CA ARG A 9 -12.67 6.29 -4.61
C ARG A 9 -11.83 7.18 -5.52
N ALA A 10 -11.00 6.62 -6.39
CA ALA A 10 -10.19 7.38 -7.32
C ALA A 10 -11.04 8.13 -8.37
N GLN A 11 -12.15 7.53 -8.83
CA GLN A 11 -13.11 8.23 -9.69
C GLN A 11 -13.75 9.41 -8.98
N LYS A 12 -14.12 9.28 -7.70
CA LYS A 12 -14.63 10.39 -6.88
C LYS A 12 -13.60 11.52 -6.75
N VAL A 13 -12.32 11.19 -6.56
CA VAL A 13 -11.24 12.20 -6.53
C VAL A 13 -11.23 13.02 -7.83
N LEU A 14 -11.35 12.38 -8.99
CA LEU A 14 -11.40 13.09 -10.28
C LEU A 14 -12.65 13.96 -10.41
N VAL A 15 -13.79 13.49 -9.90
CA VAL A 15 -15.03 14.27 -9.85
C VAL A 15 -14.86 15.50 -8.95
N TYR A 16 -14.29 15.31 -7.75
CA TYR A 16 -14.03 16.42 -6.83
C TYR A 16 -13.02 17.43 -7.40
N ALA A 17 -12.00 16.96 -8.13
CA ALA A 17 -11.06 17.83 -8.81
C ALA A 17 -11.73 18.71 -9.87
N GLN A 18 -12.69 18.15 -10.63
CA GLN A 18 -13.49 18.93 -11.57
C GLN A 18 -14.42 19.94 -10.88
N GLU A 19 -15.00 19.56 -9.73
CA GLU A 19 -15.80 20.46 -8.90
C GLU A 19 -14.99 21.64 -8.38
N GLU A 20 -13.77 21.39 -7.87
CA GLU A 20 -12.88 22.44 -7.38
C GLU A 20 -12.43 23.37 -8.52
N ALA A 21 -12.08 22.84 -9.70
CA ALA A 21 -11.76 23.63 -10.88
C ALA A 21 -12.94 24.53 -11.29
N GLN A 22 -14.17 23.99 -11.25
CA GLN A 22 -15.38 24.77 -11.54
C GLN A 22 -15.62 25.87 -10.51
N GLN A 23 -15.45 25.59 -9.20
CA GLN A 23 -15.62 26.58 -8.14
C GLN A 23 -14.62 27.71 -8.25
N LEU A 24 -13.37 27.40 -8.63
CA LEU A 24 -12.32 28.37 -8.88
C LEU A 24 -12.43 29.06 -10.25
N LYS A 25 -13.44 28.70 -11.05
CA LYS A 25 -13.67 29.18 -12.43
C LYS A 25 -12.47 28.97 -13.36
N HIS A 26 -11.69 27.91 -13.12
CA HIS A 26 -10.58 27.52 -13.98
C HIS A 26 -11.11 26.74 -15.18
N GLY A 27 -10.64 27.09 -16.39
CA GLY A 27 -11.01 26.40 -17.64
C GLY A 27 -10.29 25.07 -17.84
N TYR A 28 -9.63 24.52 -16.83
CA TYR A 28 -8.86 23.28 -16.87
C TYR A 28 -8.79 22.61 -15.50
N VAL A 29 -8.53 21.30 -15.51
CA VAL A 29 -8.21 20.54 -14.30
C VAL A 29 -6.70 20.30 -14.25
N GLY A 30 -6.01 21.01 -13.37
CA GLY A 30 -4.58 20.88 -13.11
C GLY A 30 -4.27 19.90 -11.97
N THR A 31 -2.99 19.73 -11.64
CA THR A 31 -2.52 18.86 -10.57
C THR A 31 -2.99 19.33 -9.19
N GLU A 32 -3.10 20.63 -8.99
CA GLU A 32 -3.62 21.31 -7.78
C GLU A 32 -5.07 20.92 -7.50
N HIS A 33 -5.89 20.84 -8.54
CA HIS A 33 -7.28 20.39 -8.42
C HIS A 33 -7.35 18.90 -8.04
N ILE A 34 -6.45 18.08 -8.56
CA ILE A 34 -6.34 16.67 -8.15
C ILE A 34 -5.98 16.57 -6.66
N LEU A 35 -5.04 17.37 -6.17
CA LEU A 35 -4.69 17.43 -4.75
C LEU A 35 -5.88 17.84 -3.88
N LEU A 36 -6.64 18.85 -4.28
CA LEU A 36 -7.89 19.26 -3.61
C LEU A 36 -8.92 18.14 -3.61
N GLY A 37 -9.05 17.43 -4.73
CA GLY A 37 -9.92 16.25 -4.84
C GLY A 37 -9.56 15.14 -3.86
N ILE A 38 -8.27 14.87 -3.67
CA ILE A 38 -7.76 13.89 -2.69
C ILE A 38 -8.09 14.36 -1.25
N LEU A 39 -7.90 15.62 -0.94
CA LEU A 39 -8.20 16.19 0.37
C LEU A 39 -9.71 16.22 0.68
N LYS A 40 -10.56 16.28 -0.33
CA LYS A 40 -12.03 16.24 -0.20
C LYS A 40 -12.57 14.84 0.07
N GLU A 41 -11.82 13.78 -0.26
CA GLU A 41 -12.21 12.42 0.05
C GLU A 41 -12.29 12.20 1.57
N GLN A 42 -13.42 11.65 2.07
CA GLN A 42 -13.70 11.66 3.51
C GLN A 42 -12.91 10.60 4.31
N ASP A 43 -12.67 9.40 3.77
CA ASP A 43 -12.17 8.24 4.50
C ASP A 43 -10.80 7.73 4.01
N GLY A 44 -10.04 8.55 3.29
CA GLY A 44 -8.79 8.12 2.66
C GLY A 44 -7.56 8.20 3.55
N VAL A 45 -6.67 7.22 3.42
CA VAL A 45 -5.32 7.23 4.02
C VAL A 45 -4.56 8.49 3.60
N CYS A 46 -4.71 8.92 2.35
CA CYS A 46 -4.08 10.13 1.82
C CYS A 46 -4.44 11.38 2.62
N LYS A 47 -5.73 11.57 2.91
CA LYS A 47 -6.21 12.71 3.70
C LYS A 47 -5.68 12.68 5.12
N LYS A 48 -5.68 11.50 5.76
CA LYS A 48 -5.13 11.33 7.12
C LYS A 48 -3.65 11.72 7.15
N SER A 49 -2.85 11.17 6.23
CA SER A 49 -1.41 11.45 6.16
C SER A 49 -1.11 12.93 5.87
N LEU A 50 -1.90 13.60 5.04
CA LEU A 50 -1.77 15.04 4.77
C LEU A 50 -2.18 15.87 5.99
N ASN A 51 -3.27 15.52 6.67
CA ASN A 51 -3.72 16.19 7.89
C ASN A 51 -2.73 16.04 9.04
N ASP A 52 -2.06 14.88 9.18
CA ASP A 52 -1.01 14.65 10.18
C ASP A 52 0.21 15.58 9.97
N MET A 53 0.38 16.06 8.74
CA MET A 53 1.36 17.10 8.38
C MET A 53 0.78 18.51 8.45
N LYS A 54 -0.45 18.67 8.98
CA LYS A 54 -1.17 19.97 9.06
C LYS A 54 -1.49 20.58 7.68
N ILE A 55 -1.62 19.77 6.65
CA ILE A 55 -1.99 20.21 5.30
C ILE A 55 -3.50 20.03 5.15
N SER A 56 -4.22 21.13 5.20
CA SER A 56 -5.68 21.15 5.08
C SER A 56 -6.13 21.59 3.69
N SER A 57 -7.36 21.24 3.32
CA SER A 57 -7.97 21.65 2.05
C SER A 57 -8.04 23.18 1.90
N ASP A 58 -8.30 23.90 3.01
CA ASP A 58 -8.45 25.35 2.99
C ASP A 58 -7.11 26.06 2.76
N GLU A 59 -6.02 25.54 3.34
CA GLU A 59 -4.66 26.08 3.12
C GLU A 59 -4.20 25.84 1.68
N VAL A 60 -4.43 24.61 1.16
CA VAL A 60 -4.12 24.31 -0.24
C VAL A 60 -4.93 25.20 -1.18
N LYS A 61 -6.23 25.40 -0.92
CA LYS A 61 -7.10 26.26 -1.75
C LYS A 61 -6.63 27.71 -1.76
N LYS A 62 -6.21 28.25 -0.62
CA LYS A 62 -5.64 29.59 -0.54
C LYS A 62 -4.40 29.75 -1.41
N LEU A 63 -3.49 28.76 -1.35
CA LEU A 63 -2.28 28.79 -2.17
C LEU A 63 -2.58 28.58 -3.67
N VAL A 64 -3.58 27.79 -4.03
CA VAL A 64 -4.02 27.68 -5.42
C VAL A 64 -4.47 29.04 -5.96
N VAL A 65 -5.28 29.77 -5.20
CA VAL A 65 -5.73 31.12 -5.58
C VAL A 65 -4.56 32.09 -5.61
N GLU A 66 -3.57 31.97 -4.73
CA GLU A 66 -2.39 32.83 -4.72
C GLU A 66 -1.48 32.63 -5.95
N TYR A 67 -1.33 31.35 -6.40
CA TYR A 67 -0.46 31.00 -7.52
C TYR A 67 -1.11 31.15 -8.90
N GLU A 68 -2.35 30.72 -9.03
CA GLU A 68 -3.06 30.64 -10.31
C GLU A 68 -4.12 31.74 -10.46
N GLY A 69 -4.48 32.39 -9.35
CA GLY A 69 -5.58 33.35 -9.31
C GLY A 69 -6.95 32.67 -9.26
N GLU A 70 -7.99 33.48 -9.28
CA GLU A 70 -9.35 33.04 -9.61
C GLU A 70 -9.55 33.15 -11.12
N GLY A 71 -10.09 32.11 -11.74
CA GLY A 71 -10.42 32.13 -13.15
C GLY A 71 -11.67 32.96 -13.44
N ASP A 72 -11.96 33.15 -14.71
CA ASP A 72 -13.15 33.84 -15.22
C ASP A 72 -14.02 32.96 -16.12
N VAL A 73 -13.66 31.67 -16.23
CA VAL A 73 -14.29 30.72 -17.14
C VAL A 73 -15.47 30.02 -16.48
N GLU A 74 -16.68 30.22 -17.01
CA GLU A 74 -17.86 29.49 -16.61
C GLU A 74 -18.07 28.28 -17.54
N MET A 75 -17.59 27.10 -17.14
CA MET A 75 -17.78 25.84 -17.86
C MET A 75 -18.58 24.86 -17.01
N ARG A 76 -19.31 23.95 -17.67
CA ARG A 76 -19.91 22.80 -16.98
C ARG A 76 -18.82 21.84 -16.55
N ARG A 77 -18.95 21.25 -15.36
CA ARG A 77 -17.97 20.33 -14.79
C ARG A 77 -17.43 19.28 -15.78
N ASN A 78 -18.32 18.65 -16.54
CA ASN A 78 -17.95 17.57 -17.48
C ASN A 78 -17.25 18.09 -18.76
N GLU A 79 -17.21 19.38 -18.98
CA GLU A 79 -16.59 20.03 -20.15
C GLU A 79 -15.17 20.52 -19.84
N ILE A 80 -14.77 20.58 -18.54
CA ILE A 80 -13.46 21.08 -18.13
C ILE A 80 -12.37 20.06 -18.49
N PRO A 81 -11.44 20.38 -19.40
CA PRO A 81 -10.42 19.45 -19.85
C PRO A 81 -9.31 19.26 -18.80
N LEU A 82 -8.71 18.09 -18.81
CA LEU A 82 -7.49 17.82 -18.05
C LEU A 82 -6.28 18.46 -18.73
N THR A 83 -5.39 19.10 -17.98
CA THR A 83 -4.12 19.61 -18.51
C THR A 83 -3.25 18.44 -19.01
N PRO A 84 -2.30 18.67 -19.94
CA PRO A 84 -1.34 17.64 -20.36
C PRO A 84 -0.57 17.05 -19.17
N ARG A 85 -0.24 17.87 -18.18
CA ARG A 85 0.44 17.45 -16.96
C ARG A 85 -0.45 16.56 -16.09
N THR A 86 -1.70 16.88 -15.92
CA THR A 86 -2.67 16.03 -15.21
C THR A 86 -2.85 14.67 -15.90
N LYS A 87 -2.89 14.66 -17.23
CA LYS A 87 -2.94 13.39 -17.98
C LYS A 87 -1.70 12.53 -17.71
N ARG A 88 -0.50 13.14 -17.75
CA ARG A 88 0.75 12.48 -17.42
C ARG A 88 0.78 11.97 -15.98
N LEU A 89 0.26 12.75 -15.02
CA LEU A 89 0.11 12.32 -13.63
C LEU A 89 -0.74 11.05 -13.51
N LEU A 90 -1.86 10.97 -14.23
CA LEU A 90 -2.70 9.77 -14.23
C LEU A 90 -2.01 8.57 -14.89
N GLU A 91 -1.18 8.78 -15.91
CA GLU A 91 -0.34 7.73 -16.50
C GLU A 91 0.73 7.26 -15.49
N LEU A 92 1.36 8.17 -14.77
CA LEU A 92 2.31 7.84 -13.69
C LEU A 92 1.62 7.07 -12.56
N SER A 93 0.36 7.40 -12.22
CA SER A 93 -0.39 6.64 -11.20
C SER A 93 -0.62 5.18 -11.60
N LEU A 94 -0.77 4.90 -12.90
CA LEU A 94 -0.82 3.53 -13.41
C LEU A 94 0.54 2.81 -13.27
N LEU A 95 1.65 3.53 -13.43
CA LEU A 95 2.98 2.97 -13.19
C LEU A 95 3.21 2.68 -11.71
N GLU A 96 2.79 3.59 -10.81
CA GLU A 96 2.86 3.34 -9.36
C GLU A 96 2.01 2.13 -8.96
N ALA A 97 0.79 1.98 -9.51
CA ALA A 97 -0.03 0.80 -9.28
C ALA A 97 0.67 -0.49 -9.72
N LYS A 98 1.31 -0.49 -10.90
CA LYS A 98 2.08 -1.64 -11.38
C LYS A 98 3.30 -1.95 -10.52
N ASN A 99 4.03 -0.92 -10.08
CA ASN A 99 5.20 -1.07 -9.19
C ASN A 99 4.81 -1.70 -7.84
N LEU A 100 3.59 -1.45 -7.40
CA LEU A 100 3.01 -2.04 -6.19
C LEU A 100 2.21 -3.33 -6.48
N ASN A 101 2.30 -3.88 -7.72
CA ASN A 101 1.58 -5.07 -8.19
C ASN A 101 0.05 -4.98 -8.05
N HIS A 102 -0.52 -3.78 -8.11
CA HIS A 102 -1.97 -3.59 -8.11
C HIS A 102 -2.52 -3.53 -9.54
N ASN A 103 -3.70 -4.15 -9.73
CA ASN A 103 -4.42 -4.13 -11.01
C ASN A 103 -5.39 -2.94 -11.12
N TYR A 104 -5.48 -2.12 -10.09
CA TYR A 104 -6.37 -0.96 -9.98
C TYR A 104 -5.60 0.29 -9.59
N ILE A 105 -6.18 1.46 -9.86
CA ILE A 105 -5.64 2.76 -9.47
C ILE A 105 -6.52 3.34 -8.37
N SER A 106 -5.96 3.60 -7.21
CA SER A 106 -6.60 4.22 -6.05
C SER A 106 -6.07 5.64 -5.82
N PRO A 107 -6.67 6.45 -4.93
CA PRO A 107 -6.17 7.78 -4.59
C PRO A 107 -4.72 7.78 -4.10
N GLU A 108 -4.30 6.73 -3.41
CA GLU A 108 -2.95 6.54 -2.91
C GLU A 108 -1.93 6.50 -4.06
N HIS A 109 -2.23 5.80 -5.15
CA HIS A 109 -1.38 5.77 -6.35
C HIS A 109 -1.29 7.15 -7.01
N ILE A 110 -2.40 7.91 -7.02
CA ILE A 110 -2.41 9.26 -7.59
C ILE A 110 -1.54 10.20 -6.76
N LEU A 111 -1.60 10.13 -5.42
CA LEU A 111 -0.76 10.94 -4.54
C LEU A 111 0.72 10.57 -4.64
N LEU A 112 1.04 9.26 -4.72
CA LEU A 112 2.42 8.80 -4.95
C LEU A 112 2.97 9.29 -6.28
N ALA A 113 2.16 9.24 -7.34
CA ALA A 113 2.53 9.77 -8.65
C ALA A 113 2.77 11.28 -8.62
N LEU A 114 1.96 12.04 -7.85
CA LEU A 114 2.12 13.47 -7.67
C LEU A 114 3.45 13.82 -6.98
N ILE A 115 3.81 13.07 -5.95
CA ILE A 115 5.10 13.23 -5.27
C ILE A 115 6.26 12.91 -6.23
N ARG A 116 6.11 11.91 -7.09
CA ARG A 116 7.14 11.48 -8.04
C ARG A 116 7.33 12.45 -9.20
N GLU A 117 6.27 13.11 -9.66
CA GLU A 117 6.34 14.07 -10.77
C GLU A 117 7.19 15.30 -10.43
N SER A 118 7.19 15.73 -9.17
CA SER A 118 8.04 16.78 -8.57
C SER A 118 8.05 18.17 -9.26
N GLU A 119 7.26 18.39 -10.29
CA GLU A 119 7.27 19.65 -11.08
C GLU A 119 5.91 20.35 -11.20
N GLY A 120 4.84 19.80 -10.63
CA GLY A 120 3.48 20.34 -10.72
C GLY A 120 3.18 21.41 -9.67
N VAL A 121 2.15 22.23 -9.93
CA VAL A 121 1.65 23.24 -8.96
C VAL A 121 1.31 22.58 -7.62
N ALA A 122 0.68 21.40 -7.63
CA ALA A 122 0.39 20.64 -6.42
C ALA A 122 1.65 20.27 -5.62
N TYR A 123 2.73 19.87 -6.28
CA TYR A 123 4.01 19.56 -5.61
C TYR A 123 4.59 20.83 -4.97
N THR A 124 4.58 21.97 -5.70
CA THR A 124 5.06 23.25 -5.18
C THR A 124 4.26 23.71 -3.96
N ILE A 125 2.93 23.56 -3.98
CA ILE A 125 2.06 23.86 -2.84
C ILE A 125 2.40 22.98 -1.64
N LEU A 126 2.54 21.66 -1.84
CA LEU A 126 2.92 20.75 -0.76
C LEU A 126 4.30 21.08 -0.17
N ALA A 127 5.28 21.43 -1.02
CA ALA A 127 6.61 21.83 -0.59
C ALA A 127 6.57 23.12 0.27
N ASN A 128 5.78 24.11 -0.14
CA ASN A 128 5.61 25.38 0.58
C ASN A 128 4.88 25.22 1.91
N LEU A 129 3.97 24.24 2.00
CA LEU A 129 3.34 23.87 3.27
C LEU A 129 4.25 23.00 4.17
N GLY A 130 5.50 22.76 3.74
CA GLY A 130 6.49 22.01 4.53
C GLY A 130 6.26 20.51 4.56
N ALA A 131 5.63 19.93 3.53
CA ALA A 131 5.45 18.49 3.43
C ALA A 131 6.78 17.74 3.36
N ASP A 132 7.00 16.79 4.26
CA ASP A 132 8.07 15.81 4.14
C ASP A 132 7.61 14.69 3.21
N PHE A 133 8.06 14.74 1.95
CA PHE A 133 7.65 13.77 0.91
C PHE A 133 8.08 12.34 1.22
N ASN A 134 9.23 12.13 1.90
CA ASN A 134 9.68 10.81 2.29
C ASN A 134 8.79 10.23 3.38
N LYS A 135 8.46 11.04 4.39
CA LYS A 135 7.54 10.67 5.44
C LYS A 135 6.16 10.40 4.86
N LEU A 136 5.63 11.30 4.01
CA LEU A 136 4.33 11.16 3.37
C LEU A 136 4.23 9.86 2.56
N LYS A 137 5.25 9.54 1.76
CA LYS A 137 5.32 8.27 1.02
C LYS A 137 5.29 7.06 1.94
N ASN A 138 6.09 7.08 3.00
CA ASN A 138 6.16 5.97 3.96
C ASN A 138 4.85 5.81 4.73
N ASP A 139 4.22 6.91 5.15
CA ASP A 139 2.94 6.89 5.85
C ASP A 139 1.81 6.35 4.97
N ILE A 140 1.77 6.74 3.69
CA ILE A 140 0.81 6.20 2.73
C ILE A 140 1.01 4.69 2.59
N LEU A 141 2.24 4.23 2.34
CA LEU A 141 2.52 2.81 2.13
C LEU A 141 2.22 1.98 3.38
N ASN A 142 2.61 2.45 4.57
CA ASN A 142 2.38 1.74 5.82
C ASN A 142 0.90 1.67 6.21
N ASN A 143 0.18 2.79 6.09
CA ASN A 143 -1.23 2.86 6.49
C ASN A 143 -2.14 2.16 5.46
N TRP A 144 -1.75 2.18 4.19
CA TRP A 144 -2.50 1.51 3.13
C TRP A 144 -2.49 -0.01 3.27
N CYS A 145 -1.32 -0.61 3.57
CA CYS A 145 -1.22 -2.04 3.87
C CYS A 145 -2.07 -2.46 5.08
N SER A 146 -2.45 -1.50 5.95
CA SER A 146 -3.32 -1.76 7.11
C SER A 146 -4.81 -1.73 6.75
N ASP A 147 -5.25 -0.95 5.77
CA ASP A 147 -6.67 -0.78 5.39
C ASP A 147 -7.18 -1.89 4.44
N ASP A 148 -6.34 -2.50 3.60
CA ASP A 148 -6.74 -3.62 2.74
C ASP A 148 -7.09 -4.88 3.55
N ASN A 149 -6.64 -4.98 4.82
CA ASN A 149 -7.02 -6.04 5.76
C ASN A 149 -8.41 -5.85 6.42
N GLN A 150 -9.11 -4.72 6.21
CA GLN A 150 -10.40 -4.45 6.87
C GLN A 150 -11.66 -4.94 6.11
N LYS A 151 -11.53 -5.55 4.94
CA LYS A 151 -12.68 -6.19 4.24
C LYS A 151 -12.85 -7.69 4.53
N GLY A 152 -12.13 -8.23 5.49
CA GLY A 152 -12.31 -9.58 6.01
C GLY A 152 -12.14 -9.62 7.51
N THR A 153 -13.29 -9.57 8.24
CA THR A 153 -13.50 -9.97 9.66
C THR A 153 -12.34 -9.95 10.64
N LEU A 154 -12.48 -9.01 11.61
CA LEU A 154 -12.08 -9.13 13.04
C LEU A 154 -10.91 -10.05 13.39
N SER A 155 -9.76 -9.48 13.69
CA SER A 155 -9.05 -9.83 14.94
C SER A 155 -7.82 -8.94 15.20
N LYS A 156 -7.85 -8.31 16.34
CA LYS A 156 -6.84 -7.88 17.33
C LYS A 156 -5.37 -7.78 16.88
N GLU A 157 -4.84 -6.57 17.16
CA GLU A 157 -3.45 -6.27 17.53
C GLU A 157 -2.39 -7.31 17.13
N LYS A 158 -1.57 -6.96 16.12
CA LYS A 158 -0.33 -7.67 15.85
C LYS A 158 0.85 -6.73 15.72
N GLN A 159 1.88 -7.08 16.46
CA GLN A 159 3.22 -6.52 16.45
C GLN A 159 3.72 -6.27 15.02
N LYS A 160 4.23 -5.07 14.78
CA LYS A 160 4.91 -4.69 13.54
C LYS A 160 6.11 -5.61 13.29
N ASN A 161 5.91 -6.63 12.48
CA ASN A 161 6.99 -7.43 11.92
C ASN A 161 7.64 -6.62 10.79
N GLY A 162 8.97 -6.52 10.79
CA GLY A 162 9.73 -5.69 9.86
C GLY A 162 9.83 -6.19 8.41
N THR A 163 8.84 -6.94 7.90
CA THR A 163 8.85 -7.57 6.57
C THR A 163 7.55 -7.36 5.78
N PRO A 164 7.11 -6.11 5.52
CA PRO A 164 5.81 -5.85 4.90
C PRO A 164 5.68 -6.43 3.48
N THR A 165 6.75 -6.41 2.69
CA THR A 165 6.74 -7.00 1.33
C THR A 165 6.56 -8.51 1.36
N LEU A 166 7.22 -9.19 2.30
CA LEU A 166 7.13 -10.64 2.44
C LEU A 166 5.74 -11.07 2.94
N ASP A 167 5.17 -10.28 3.86
CA ASP A 167 3.83 -10.51 4.38
C ASP A 167 2.73 -10.32 3.31
N HIS A 168 3.01 -9.50 2.29
CA HIS A 168 2.07 -9.26 1.20
C HIS A 168 2.07 -10.38 0.13
N PHE A 169 3.25 -10.97 -0.14
CA PHE A 169 3.39 -11.99 -1.19
C PHE A 169 3.47 -13.40 -0.66
N GLY A 170 3.79 -13.56 0.62
CA GLY A 170 3.96 -14.85 1.28
C GLY A 170 2.77 -15.23 2.15
N LYS A 171 2.58 -16.54 2.33
CA LYS A 171 1.62 -17.09 3.30
C LYS A 171 2.37 -17.49 4.56
N ASP A 172 2.04 -16.88 5.71
CA ASP A 172 2.64 -17.21 7.01
C ASP A 172 2.03 -18.51 7.55
N ILE A 173 2.75 -19.61 7.35
CA ILE A 173 2.32 -20.91 7.86
C ILE A 173 2.54 -21.08 9.37
N THR A 174 3.43 -20.27 10.00
CA THR A 174 3.58 -20.28 11.46
C THR A 174 2.34 -19.67 12.14
N GLU A 175 1.75 -18.65 11.54
CA GLU A 175 0.52 -18.08 12.02
C GLU A 175 -0.66 -19.02 11.86
N MET A 176 -0.79 -19.64 10.71
CA MET A 176 -1.81 -20.68 10.47
C MET A 176 -1.69 -21.83 11.45
N ALA A 177 -0.46 -22.21 11.84
CA ALA A 177 -0.22 -23.21 12.88
C ALA A 177 -0.74 -22.77 14.26
N ARG A 178 -0.54 -21.47 14.61
CA ARG A 178 -1.04 -20.89 15.88
C ARG A 178 -2.56 -20.84 15.93
N GLU A 179 -3.20 -20.61 14.80
CA GLU A 179 -4.65 -20.54 14.65
C GLU A 179 -5.29 -21.94 14.54
N GLY A 180 -4.50 -23.01 14.47
CA GLY A 180 -4.98 -24.38 14.30
C GLY A 180 -5.50 -24.70 12.89
N ASN A 181 -5.12 -23.88 11.90
CA ASN A 181 -5.58 -23.99 10.51
C ASN A 181 -4.69 -24.90 9.64
N LEU A 182 -3.77 -25.68 10.26
CA LEU A 182 -2.93 -26.64 9.55
C LEU A 182 -3.30 -28.06 9.95
N ASP A 183 -3.25 -28.97 8.98
CA ASP A 183 -3.42 -30.39 9.24
C ASP A 183 -2.27 -30.93 10.10
N PRO A 184 -2.51 -31.88 11.01
CA PRO A 184 -1.47 -32.47 11.85
C PRO A 184 -0.49 -33.26 10.98
N VAL A 185 0.80 -32.99 11.13
CA VAL A 185 1.86 -33.69 10.42
C VAL A 185 2.22 -34.94 11.21
N ILE A 186 1.94 -36.11 10.64
CA ILE A 186 2.16 -37.43 11.28
C ILE A 186 3.33 -38.13 10.61
N GLY A 187 4.24 -38.71 11.41
CA GLY A 187 5.31 -39.61 10.94
C GLY A 187 6.49 -38.91 10.25
N ARG A 188 6.63 -37.57 10.44
CA ARG A 188 7.74 -36.75 9.88
C ARG A 188 8.61 -36.08 10.94
N ASP A 189 8.63 -36.64 12.14
CA ASP A 189 9.38 -36.06 13.25
C ASP A 189 10.89 -36.08 13.03
N ASN A 190 11.44 -37.14 12.43
CA ASN A 190 12.87 -37.24 12.16
C ASN A 190 13.34 -36.23 11.13
N GLU A 191 12.60 -36.04 10.05
CA GLU A 191 12.90 -35.06 8.99
C GLU A 191 12.77 -33.62 9.52
N THR A 192 11.74 -33.35 10.28
CA THR A 192 11.53 -32.03 10.92
C THR A 192 12.63 -31.74 11.94
N GLN A 193 13.06 -32.73 12.73
CA GLN A 193 14.16 -32.58 13.67
C GLN A 193 15.49 -32.31 12.95
N ARG A 194 15.75 -33.04 11.85
CA ARG A 194 16.92 -32.80 11.01
C ARG A 194 16.95 -31.37 10.40
N LEU A 195 15.79 -30.92 9.99
CA LEU A 195 15.61 -29.55 9.46
C LEU A 195 15.94 -28.50 10.52
N LEU A 196 15.44 -28.66 11.77
CA LEU A 196 15.75 -27.83 12.92
C LEU A 196 17.25 -27.79 13.21
N GLU A 197 17.93 -28.95 13.21
CA GLU A 197 19.38 -29.01 13.43
C GLU A 197 20.17 -28.21 12.38
N ILE A 198 19.75 -28.27 11.11
CA ILE A 198 20.41 -27.52 10.03
C ILE A 198 20.16 -26.03 10.19
N LEU A 199 18.94 -25.60 10.50
CA LEU A 199 18.58 -24.20 10.70
C LEU A 199 19.30 -23.56 11.89
N CYS A 200 19.65 -24.34 12.93
CA CYS A 200 20.37 -23.89 14.10
C CYS A 200 21.90 -23.74 13.89
N ARG A 201 22.44 -24.16 12.74
CA ARG A 201 23.87 -24.03 12.44
C ARG A 201 24.26 -22.56 12.26
N ARG A 202 25.49 -22.19 12.66
CA ARG A 202 26.03 -20.85 12.43
C ARG A 202 26.34 -20.59 10.96
N MET A 203 26.70 -21.63 10.19
CA MET A 203 27.02 -21.57 8.76
C MET A 203 26.33 -22.74 8.06
N LYS A 204 26.03 -22.56 6.76
CA LYS A 204 25.34 -23.58 5.93
C LYS A 204 23.99 -24.02 6.54
N ASN A 205 23.22 -23.02 6.98
CA ASN A 205 21.92 -23.20 7.63
C ASN A 205 20.72 -23.18 6.66
N ASN A 206 20.95 -23.38 5.36
CA ASN A 206 19.91 -23.44 4.34
C ASN A 206 19.62 -24.91 4.00
N PRO A 207 18.59 -25.54 4.59
CA PRO A 207 18.20 -26.90 4.27
C PRO A 207 17.53 -26.98 2.90
N CYS A 208 17.78 -28.09 2.19
CA CYS A 208 17.11 -28.40 0.94
C CYS A 208 16.40 -29.76 1.08
N LEU A 209 15.08 -29.77 0.81
CA LEU A 209 14.27 -30.99 0.82
C LEU A 209 14.21 -31.59 -0.60
N ILE A 210 14.81 -32.79 -0.78
CA ILE A 210 14.86 -33.47 -2.06
C ILE A 210 13.95 -34.68 -2.00
N GLY A 211 13.20 -34.94 -3.06
CA GLY A 211 12.33 -36.10 -3.17
C GLY A 211 11.38 -35.99 -4.36
N GLU A 212 10.68 -37.05 -4.70
CA GLU A 212 9.70 -37.10 -5.76
C GLU A 212 8.49 -36.19 -5.49
N PRO A 213 7.72 -35.77 -6.51
CA PRO A 213 6.46 -35.08 -6.30
C PRO A 213 5.50 -35.91 -5.41
N GLY A 214 4.79 -35.24 -4.48
CA GLY A 214 3.80 -35.89 -3.63
C GLY A 214 4.32 -36.60 -2.36
N VAL A 215 5.63 -36.66 -2.13
CA VAL A 215 6.19 -37.35 -0.93
C VAL A 215 6.05 -36.54 0.37
N GLY A 216 5.40 -35.38 0.36
CA GLY A 216 5.12 -34.58 1.56
C GLY A 216 6.24 -33.63 1.96
N LYS A 217 7.00 -33.07 1.01
CA LYS A 217 8.03 -32.02 1.29
C LYS A 217 7.44 -30.76 1.97
N THR A 218 6.27 -30.34 1.53
CA THR A 218 5.54 -29.22 2.12
C THR A 218 5.08 -29.50 3.55
N ALA A 219 4.64 -30.73 3.82
CA ALA A 219 4.25 -31.16 5.16
C ALA A 219 5.40 -31.06 6.19
N ILE A 220 6.65 -31.21 5.76
CA ILE A 220 7.81 -31.03 6.65
C ILE A 220 7.96 -29.54 7.04
N ALA A 221 7.70 -28.61 6.12
CA ALA A 221 7.71 -27.16 6.42
C ALA A 221 6.53 -26.78 7.33
N GLU A 222 5.37 -27.37 7.13
CA GLU A 222 4.20 -27.21 8.02
C GLU A 222 4.47 -27.78 9.41
N GLY A 223 5.12 -28.95 9.50
CA GLY A 223 5.56 -29.53 10.78
C GLY A 223 6.56 -28.66 11.52
N LEU A 224 7.47 -28.00 10.81
CA LEU A 224 8.35 -26.98 11.40
C LEU A 224 7.56 -25.81 11.97
N ALA A 225 6.59 -25.29 11.21
CA ALA A 225 5.72 -24.19 11.66
C ALA A 225 4.91 -24.56 12.90
N GLN A 226 4.39 -25.80 12.98
CA GLN A 226 3.69 -26.32 14.14
C GLN A 226 4.60 -26.44 15.37
N LYS A 227 5.85 -26.88 15.21
CA LYS A 227 6.84 -26.93 16.31
C LYS A 227 7.21 -25.53 16.79
N ILE A 228 7.31 -24.55 15.88
CA ILE A 228 7.51 -23.13 16.25
C ILE A 228 6.30 -22.60 17.04
N ALA A 229 5.09 -22.86 16.54
CA ALA A 229 3.86 -22.41 17.17
C ALA A 229 3.64 -23.02 18.58
N SER A 230 3.99 -24.30 18.76
CA SER A 230 3.90 -25.00 20.05
C SER A 230 5.04 -24.69 21.03
N GLY A 231 6.07 -23.96 20.58
CA GLY A 231 7.24 -23.63 21.40
C GLY A 231 8.23 -24.80 21.62
N SER A 232 8.04 -25.94 20.95
CA SER A 232 8.89 -27.14 21.03
C SER A 232 10.13 -27.03 20.14
N ILE A 233 10.88 -25.92 20.27
CA ILE A 233 12.02 -25.58 19.42
C ILE A 233 13.14 -24.92 20.22
N PRO A 234 14.39 -24.92 19.71
CA PRO A 234 15.48 -24.15 20.28
C PRO A 234 15.19 -22.65 20.33
N GLU A 235 15.71 -21.93 21.35
CA GLU A 235 15.49 -20.49 21.57
C GLU A 235 15.83 -19.62 20.33
N ILE A 236 16.84 -20.02 19.56
CA ILE A 236 17.29 -19.32 18.35
C ILE A 236 16.15 -19.20 17.29
N LEU A 237 15.20 -20.12 17.30
CA LEU A 237 14.10 -20.18 16.33
C LEU A 237 12.76 -19.73 16.91
N LYS A 238 12.68 -19.40 18.20
CA LYS A 238 11.44 -19.17 18.94
C LYS A 238 10.60 -18.02 18.37
N ASP A 239 11.26 -16.97 17.83
CA ASP A 239 10.61 -15.79 17.26
C ASP A 239 10.67 -15.75 15.72
N LYS A 240 11.00 -16.89 15.11
CA LYS A 240 11.08 -16.98 13.65
C LYS A 240 9.73 -17.34 13.05
N ARG A 241 9.53 -16.90 11.80
CA ARG A 241 8.35 -17.17 11.01
C ARG A 241 8.72 -18.04 9.82
N VAL A 242 7.85 -18.94 9.45
CA VAL A 242 7.96 -19.72 8.22
C VAL A 242 6.94 -19.19 7.25
N ILE A 243 7.43 -18.67 6.14
CA ILE A 243 6.61 -18.02 5.11
C ILE A 243 6.84 -18.75 3.80
N THR A 244 5.77 -19.13 3.12
CA THR A 244 5.79 -19.69 1.77
C THR A 244 5.55 -18.60 0.75
N LEU A 245 6.31 -18.60 -0.34
CA LEU A 245 6.19 -17.71 -1.49
C LEU A 245 5.53 -18.44 -2.66
#